data_ffe40035908782a327484cb530cbf9cd
#
_entry.id   ffe40035908782a327484cb530cbf9cd
#
_cell.length_a   1.000
_cell.length_b   1.000
_cell.length_c   1.000
_cell.angle_alpha   90.00
_cell.angle_beta   90.00
_cell.angle_gamma   90.00
#
_symmetry.space_group_name_H-M   'P 1'
#
loop_
_entity.id
_entity.type
_entity.pdbx_description
1 polymer ?
#
loop_
_entity_poly.entity_id
_entity_poly.type
_entity_poly.pdbx_seq_one_letter_code
_entity_poly.pdbx_strand_id
1 'polypeptide(L)'
;MESLNERFEKGQNMRSLMAQGDPSHYTVPGIDQLAPDLKRIINEALFGQIWARPGLDPKHRCMVTISALTAQGQLPLLRRHIERGLNLGLTPKQVVEVFVQLTFYVGVPAVEAAMRTTKDIFEERGIEFTPTEVYDSNLSVDQLYEIGKKSFEENIGDSTLYPVEDNDSIEGELGRLIDEYLWGAIYTRPDLDPQSRAICALSAMTVMGQYDRQIRRRIEGALRVGVTPKEIMELFFHLILYGGYINSRTAIRVARSVFTEQGLSA
;
A
#
# COMPACT_ATOMS: atom_id res chain seq x y z
N MET A 1 28.91 -17.58 0.44
CA MET A 1 28.18 -16.68 -0.51
C MET A 1 26.95 -17.43 -0.99
N GLU A 2 25.77 -16.82 -0.91
CA GLU A 2 24.50 -17.43 -1.38
C GLU A 2 24.59 -17.70 -2.89
N SER A 3 24.29 -18.92 -3.34
CA SER A 3 24.23 -19.29 -4.75
C SER A 3 22.86 -18.91 -5.36
N LEU A 4 22.78 -18.85 -6.69
CA LEU A 4 21.51 -18.62 -7.39
C LEU A 4 20.50 -19.75 -7.13
N ASN A 5 20.97 -20.99 -6.95
CA ASN A 5 20.08 -22.11 -6.63
C ASN A 5 19.51 -21.99 -5.21
N GLU A 6 20.32 -21.67 -4.21
CA GLU A 6 19.82 -21.42 -2.85
C GLU A 6 18.79 -20.28 -2.83
N ARG A 7 19.01 -19.22 -3.61
CA ARG A 7 18.06 -18.12 -3.75
C ARG A 7 16.77 -18.56 -4.46
N PHE A 8 16.88 -19.41 -5.46
CA PHE A 8 15.72 -19.99 -6.14
C PHE A 8 14.88 -20.84 -5.19
N GLU A 9 15.49 -21.74 -4.41
CA GLU A 9 14.82 -22.55 -3.41
C GLU A 9 14.13 -21.72 -2.34
N LYS A 10 14.81 -20.68 -1.85
CA LYS A 10 14.24 -19.71 -0.93
C LYS A 10 12.99 -19.02 -1.50
N GLY A 11 13.03 -18.67 -2.80
CA GLY A 11 11.87 -18.11 -3.50
C GLY A 11 10.71 -19.10 -3.62
N GLN A 12 11.00 -20.36 -3.91
CA GLN A 12 9.98 -21.43 -3.96
C GLN A 12 9.32 -21.64 -2.60
N ASN A 13 10.10 -21.68 -1.53
CA ASN A 13 9.60 -21.80 -0.16
C ASN A 13 8.67 -20.64 0.21
N MET A 14 9.07 -19.39 -0.14
CA MET A 14 8.24 -18.21 0.10
C MET A 14 6.93 -18.28 -0.68
N ARG A 15 6.95 -18.69 -1.93
CA ARG A 15 5.73 -18.85 -2.75
C ARG A 15 4.80 -19.92 -2.20
N SER A 16 5.36 -21.06 -1.77
CA SER A 16 4.59 -22.13 -1.14
C SER A 16 3.90 -21.67 0.13
N LEU A 17 4.62 -20.91 0.98
CA LEU A 17 4.05 -20.32 2.19
C LEU A 17 2.87 -19.38 1.87
N MET A 18 3.02 -18.50 0.89
CA MET A 18 1.98 -17.55 0.48
C MET A 18 0.78 -18.24 -0.17
N ALA A 19 1.01 -19.34 -0.86
CA ALA A 19 -0.02 -20.09 -1.58
C ALA A 19 -0.77 -21.11 -0.69
N GLN A 20 -0.25 -21.40 0.50
CA GLN A 20 -0.75 -22.49 1.36
C GLN A 20 -0.89 -23.84 0.60
N GLY A 21 0.05 -24.11 -0.31
CA GLY A 21 0.03 -25.30 -1.14
C GLY A 21 0.92 -25.18 -2.37
N ASP A 22 0.46 -25.68 -3.51
CA ASP A 22 1.24 -25.71 -4.74
C ASP A 22 1.44 -24.28 -5.32
N PRO A 23 2.68 -23.77 -5.34
CA PRO A 23 2.97 -22.45 -5.90
C PRO A 23 2.77 -22.37 -7.42
N SER A 24 2.58 -23.48 -8.12
CA SER A 24 2.35 -23.49 -9.58
C SER A 24 1.04 -22.78 -9.96
N HIS A 25 0.02 -22.84 -9.12
CA HIS A 25 -1.25 -22.14 -9.33
C HIS A 25 -1.11 -20.61 -9.40
N TYR A 26 0.03 -20.05 -8.96
CA TYR A 26 0.31 -18.64 -8.96
C TYR A 26 1.29 -18.19 -10.05
N THR A 27 1.68 -19.10 -10.95
CA THR A 27 2.46 -18.74 -12.15
C THR A 27 1.57 -18.17 -13.25
N VAL A 28 2.11 -17.20 -13.99
CA VAL A 28 1.40 -16.70 -15.18
C VAL A 28 1.51 -17.78 -16.26
N PRO A 29 0.38 -18.31 -16.78
CA PRO A 29 0.44 -19.30 -17.85
C PRO A 29 1.23 -18.78 -19.05
N GLY A 30 2.07 -19.64 -19.63
CA GLY A 30 2.84 -19.33 -20.83
C GLY A 30 4.18 -18.60 -20.62
N ILE A 31 4.46 -18.07 -19.41
CA ILE A 31 5.75 -17.40 -19.17
C ILE A 31 6.93 -18.35 -19.35
N ASP A 32 6.76 -19.61 -18.99
CA ASP A 32 7.76 -20.67 -19.10
C ASP A 32 8.08 -21.00 -20.56
N GLN A 33 7.07 -20.89 -21.44
CA GLN A 33 7.21 -21.20 -22.85
C GLN A 33 7.81 -20.03 -23.64
N LEU A 34 7.53 -18.79 -23.21
CA LEU A 34 7.99 -17.58 -23.88
C LEU A 34 9.35 -17.10 -23.34
N ALA A 35 9.56 -17.18 -22.04
CA ALA A 35 10.75 -16.64 -21.38
C ALA A 35 11.07 -17.44 -20.11
N PRO A 36 11.64 -18.64 -20.22
CA PRO A 36 11.94 -19.50 -19.07
C PRO A 36 12.91 -18.83 -18.07
N ASP A 37 13.88 -18.07 -18.56
CA ASP A 37 14.81 -17.32 -17.71
C ASP A 37 14.09 -16.25 -16.89
N LEU A 38 13.05 -15.61 -17.43
CA LEU A 38 12.25 -14.61 -16.70
C LEU A 38 11.52 -15.26 -15.51
N LYS A 39 11.00 -16.48 -15.68
CA LYS A 39 10.41 -17.23 -14.56
C LYS A 39 11.44 -17.44 -13.45
N ARG A 40 12.66 -17.84 -13.83
CA ARG A 40 13.75 -18.04 -12.88
C ARG A 40 14.12 -16.73 -12.17
N ILE A 41 14.30 -15.64 -12.92
CA ILE A 41 14.61 -14.30 -12.39
C ILE A 41 13.52 -13.84 -11.40
N ILE A 42 12.23 -14.01 -11.75
CA ILE A 42 11.12 -13.66 -10.85
C ILE A 42 11.21 -14.47 -9.55
N ASN A 43 11.48 -15.77 -9.64
CA ASN A 43 11.58 -16.60 -8.46
C ASN A 43 12.75 -16.21 -7.55
N GLU A 44 13.93 -15.98 -8.14
CA GLU A 44 15.13 -15.60 -7.41
C GLU A 44 15.06 -14.16 -6.86
N ALA A 45 14.76 -13.20 -7.73
CA ALA A 45 14.78 -11.78 -7.35
C ALA A 45 13.55 -11.37 -6.54
N LEU A 46 12.32 -11.68 -7.03
CA LEU A 46 11.11 -11.22 -6.35
C LEU A 46 10.84 -12.03 -5.07
N PHE A 47 10.78 -13.34 -5.18
CA PHE A 47 10.42 -14.16 -4.02
C PHE A 47 11.62 -14.48 -3.13
N GLY A 48 12.76 -14.87 -3.70
CA GLY A 48 13.94 -15.26 -2.95
C GLY A 48 14.70 -14.09 -2.32
N GLN A 49 14.71 -12.92 -2.98
CA GLN A 49 15.48 -11.77 -2.51
C GLN A 49 14.62 -10.65 -1.92
N ILE A 50 13.40 -10.41 -2.42
CA ILE A 50 12.54 -9.31 -1.95
C ILE A 50 11.56 -9.80 -0.89
N TRP A 51 10.68 -10.74 -1.22
CA TRP A 51 9.67 -11.25 -0.30
C TRP A 51 10.25 -11.94 0.95
N ALA A 52 11.37 -12.65 0.78
CA ALA A 52 12.02 -13.38 1.87
C ALA A 52 12.82 -12.50 2.84
N ARG A 53 12.85 -11.16 2.66
CA ARG A 53 13.57 -10.24 3.57
C ARG A 53 12.81 -10.04 4.87
N PRO A 54 13.51 -10.05 6.03
CA PRO A 54 12.86 -9.96 7.35
C PRO A 54 12.51 -8.52 7.79
N GLY A 55 12.87 -7.50 7.00
CA GLY A 55 12.80 -6.10 7.44
C GLY A 55 11.41 -5.45 7.35
N LEU A 56 10.41 -6.14 6.79
CA LEU A 56 9.03 -5.71 6.75
C LEU A 56 8.13 -6.93 6.98
N ASP A 57 7.12 -6.77 7.83
CA ASP A 57 6.16 -7.83 8.13
C ASP A 57 5.46 -8.36 6.86
N PRO A 58 5.24 -9.68 6.72
CA PRO A 58 4.59 -10.27 5.55
C PRO A 58 3.20 -9.69 5.23
N LYS A 59 2.40 -9.32 6.22
CA LYS A 59 1.09 -8.67 6.01
C LYS A 59 1.26 -7.28 5.41
N HIS A 60 2.22 -6.50 5.92
CA HIS A 60 2.57 -5.21 5.33
C HIS A 60 3.09 -5.36 3.90
N ARG A 61 3.90 -6.38 3.59
CA ARG A 61 4.31 -6.66 2.20
C ARG A 61 3.11 -6.95 1.29
N CYS A 62 2.09 -7.67 1.81
CA CYS A 62 0.83 -7.87 1.08
C CYS A 62 0.09 -6.54 0.86
N MET A 63 -0.03 -5.69 1.88
CA MET A 63 -0.66 -4.36 1.75
C MET A 63 0.07 -3.47 0.74
N VAL A 64 1.42 -3.46 0.78
CA VAL A 64 2.26 -2.78 -0.22
C VAL A 64 1.92 -3.24 -1.63
N THR A 65 1.88 -4.56 -1.85
CA THR A 65 1.63 -5.13 -3.17
C THR A 65 0.18 -4.89 -3.64
N ILE A 66 -0.80 -5.09 -2.76
CA ILE A 66 -2.22 -4.84 -3.06
C ILE A 66 -2.41 -3.36 -3.45
N SER A 67 -1.84 -2.44 -2.68
CA SER A 67 -1.92 -1.00 -2.97
C SER A 67 -1.28 -0.64 -4.31
N ALA A 68 -0.10 -1.19 -4.59
CA ALA A 68 0.61 -0.96 -5.84
C ALA A 68 -0.17 -1.48 -7.07
N LEU A 69 -0.72 -2.69 -6.97
CA LEU A 69 -1.47 -3.33 -8.06
C LEU A 69 -2.83 -2.65 -8.29
N THR A 70 -3.46 -2.15 -7.24
CA THR A 70 -4.68 -1.34 -7.33
C THR A 70 -4.39 -0.04 -8.08
N ALA A 71 -3.32 0.67 -7.69
CA ALA A 71 -2.91 1.92 -8.34
C ALA A 71 -2.59 1.73 -9.83
N GLN A 72 -2.12 0.56 -10.23
CA GLN A 72 -1.77 0.22 -11.61
C GLN A 72 -2.91 -0.46 -12.39
N GLY A 73 -4.05 -0.75 -11.76
CA GLY A 73 -5.17 -1.44 -12.40
C GLY A 73 -4.87 -2.91 -12.79
N GLN A 74 -3.92 -3.57 -12.13
CA GLN A 74 -3.46 -4.92 -12.48
C GLN A 74 -4.32 -6.01 -11.82
N LEU A 75 -5.59 -6.08 -12.18
CA LEU A 75 -6.60 -6.92 -11.52
C LEU A 75 -6.26 -8.42 -11.44
N PRO A 76 -5.70 -9.09 -12.48
CA PRO A 76 -5.36 -10.51 -12.37
C PRO A 76 -4.27 -10.79 -11.32
N LEU A 77 -3.30 -9.88 -11.18
CA LEU A 77 -2.27 -9.98 -10.15
C LEU A 77 -2.81 -9.55 -8.78
N LEU A 78 -3.66 -8.52 -8.74
CA LEU A 78 -4.32 -8.06 -7.54
C LEU A 78 -5.11 -9.19 -6.88
N ARG A 79 -5.93 -9.92 -7.66
CA ARG A 79 -6.67 -11.10 -7.18
C ARG A 79 -5.75 -12.05 -6.40
N ARG A 80 -4.63 -12.46 -7.02
CA ARG A 80 -3.67 -13.38 -6.39
C ARG A 80 -3.06 -12.83 -5.11
N HIS A 81 -2.80 -11.52 -5.07
CA HIS A 81 -2.21 -10.92 -3.87
C HIS A 81 -3.21 -10.67 -2.76
N ILE A 82 -4.51 -10.51 -3.06
CA ILE A 82 -5.58 -10.54 -2.06
C ILE A 82 -5.65 -11.93 -1.42
N GLU A 83 -5.69 -12.99 -2.24
CA GLU A 83 -5.70 -14.38 -1.77
C GLU A 83 -4.49 -14.70 -0.88
N ARG A 84 -3.29 -14.28 -1.30
CA ARG A 84 -2.05 -14.43 -0.52
C ARG A 84 -2.09 -13.64 0.79
N GLY A 85 -2.64 -12.42 0.76
CA GLY A 85 -2.81 -11.60 1.95
C GLY A 85 -3.69 -12.27 2.98
N LEU A 86 -4.83 -12.82 2.55
CA LEU A 86 -5.73 -13.61 3.40
C LEU A 86 -5.02 -14.86 3.96
N ASN A 87 -4.23 -15.56 3.13
CA ASN A 87 -3.45 -16.71 3.55
C ASN A 87 -2.37 -16.37 4.59
N LEU A 88 -1.78 -15.18 4.50
CA LEU A 88 -0.79 -14.67 5.45
C LEU A 88 -1.41 -13.95 6.65
N GLY A 89 -2.74 -13.97 6.77
CA GLY A 89 -3.48 -13.53 7.94
C GLY A 89 -3.95 -12.07 7.91
N LEU A 90 -4.05 -11.44 6.73
CA LEU A 90 -4.87 -10.25 6.59
C LEU A 90 -6.34 -10.62 6.84
N THR A 91 -7.03 -9.82 7.62
CA THR A 91 -8.47 -10.00 7.78
C THR A 91 -9.23 -9.49 6.55
N PRO A 92 -10.42 -10.02 6.25
CA PRO A 92 -11.27 -9.48 5.18
C PRO A 92 -11.53 -7.98 5.33
N LYS A 93 -11.70 -7.48 6.56
CA LYS A 93 -11.88 -6.06 6.85
C LYS A 93 -10.63 -5.24 6.48
N GLN A 94 -9.42 -5.72 6.83
CA GLN A 94 -8.19 -5.04 6.45
C GLN A 94 -8.03 -4.96 4.93
N VAL A 95 -8.36 -6.03 4.20
CA VAL A 95 -8.30 -6.02 2.72
C VAL A 95 -9.24 -4.95 2.15
N VAL A 96 -10.48 -4.88 2.61
CA VAL A 96 -11.44 -3.86 2.17
C VAL A 96 -10.97 -2.45 2.53
N GLU A 97 -10.45 -2.26 3.75
CA GLU A 97 -9.96 -0.94 4.20
C GLU A 97 -8.74 -0.44 3.42
N VAL A 98 -7.90 -1.33 2.88
CA VAL A 98 -6.83 -0.90 1.94
C VAL A 98 -7.44 -0.18 0.74
N PHE A 99 -8.54 -0.66 0.19
CA PHE A 99 -9.19 -0.02 -0.97
C PHE A 99 -9.92 1.27 -0.58
N VAL A 100 -10.64 1.27 0.54
CA VAL A 100 -11.26 2.49 1.09
C VAL A 100 -10.20 3.57 1.27
N GLN A 101 -9.06 3.22 1.89
CA GLN A 101 -7.91 4.10 2.08
C GLN A 101 -7.40 4.70 0.76
N LEU A 102 -7.38 3.92 -0.30
CA LEU A 102 -6.79 4.32 -1.58
C LEU A 102 -7.70 5.21 -2.44
N THR A 103 -8.97 5.39 -2.07
CA THR A 103 -9.96 6.12 -2.90
C THR A 103 -9.46 7.49 -3.35
N PHE A 104 -8.85 8.27 -2.47
CA PHE A 104 -8.32 9.60 -2.78
C PHE A 104 -6.91 9.58 -3.41
N TYR A 105 -6.25 8.43 -3.45
CA TYR A 105 -4.91 8.30 -4.05
C TYR A 105 -4.95 7.80 -5.50
N VAL A 106 -5.83 6.86 -5.79
CA VAL A 106 -5.89 6.16 -7.08
C VAL A 106 -7.19 6.40 -7.85
N GLY A 107 -8.17 7.04 -7.20
CA GLY A 107 -9.48 7.34 -7.75
C GLY A 107 -10.49 6.20 -7.63
N VAL A 108 -11.77 6.59 -7.67
CA VAL A 108 -12.92 5.69 -7.52
C VAL A 108 -12.92 4.51 -8.51
N PRO A 109 -12.63 4.69 -9.82
CA PRO A 109 -12.72 3.57 -10.77
C PRO A 109 -11.80 2.40 -10.44
N ALA A 110 -10.56 2.68 -9.99
CA ALA A 110 -9.61 1.64 -9.61
C ALA A 110 -10.07 0.90 -8.34
N VAL A 111 -10.61 1.64 -7.38
CA VAL A 111 -11.14 1.08 -6.14
C VAL A 111 -12.38 0.22 -6.39
N GLU A 112 -13.33 0.67 -7.21
CA GLU A 112 -14.51 -0.15 -7.57
C GLU A 112 -14.12 -1.47 -8.25
N ALA A 113 -13.14 -1.44 -9.14
CA ALA A 113 -12.66 -2.65 -9.81
C ALA A 113 -11.99 -3.61 -8.81
N ALA A 114 -11.20 -3.09 -7.86
CA ALA A 114 -10.60 -3.86 -6.79
C ALA A 114 -11.65 -4.46 -5.84
N MET A 115 -12.68 -3.69 -5.47
CA MET A 115 -13.79 -4.16 -4.62
C MET A 115 -14.57 -5.29 -5.27
N ARG A 116 -14.87 -5.19 -6.58
CA ARG A 116 -15.52 -6.29 -7.32
C ARG A 116 -14.68 -7.56 -7.28
N THR A 117 -13.39 -7.46 -7.60
CA THR A 117 -12.46 -8.60 -7.51
C THR A 117 -12.43 -9.21 -6.11
N THR A 118 -12.48 -8.38 -5.08
CA THR A 118 -12.47 -8.83 -3.68
C THR A 118 -13.76 -9.56 -3.31
N LYS A 119 -14.91 -9.03 -3.76
CA LYS A 119 -16.22 -9.67 -3.57
C LYS A 119 -16.23 -11.07 -4.17
N ASP A 120 -15.75 -11.24 -5.42
CA ASP A 120 -15.67 -12.53 -6.09
C ASP A 120 -14.81 -13.53 -5.29
N ILE A 121 -13.66 -13.08 -4.74
CA ILE A 121 -12.79 -13.91 -3.91
C ILE A 121 -13.51 -14.34 -2.61
N PHE A 122 -14.23 -13.42 -1.97
CA PHE A 122 -14.94 -13.74 -0.73
C PHE A 122 -16.04 -14.77 -0.98
N GLU A 123 -16.82 -14.62 -2.05
CA GLU A 123 -17.84 -15.57 -2.46
C GLU A 123 -17.24 -16.97 -2.78
N GLU A 124 -16.19 -17.03 -3.58
CA GLU A 124 -15.52 -18.29 -3.94
C GLU A 124 -14.89 -19.01 -2.74
N ARG A 125 -14.42 -18.25 -1.75
CA ARG A 125 -13.81 -18.81 -0.53
C ARG A 125 -14.80 -19.01 0.60
N GLY A 126 -16.08 -18.69 0.42
CA GLY A 126 -17.11 -18.81 1.47
C GLY A 126 -16.84 -17.88 2.65
N ILE A 127 -16.23 -16.71 2.43
CA ILE A 127 -15.94 -15.74 3.49
C ILE A 127 -17.21 -14.91 3.73
N GLU A 128 -17.80 -15.07 4.90
CA GLU A 128 -18.86 -14.19 5.37
C GLU A 128 -18.25 -12.82 5.74
N PHE A 129 -18.78 -11.76 5.14
CA PHE A 129 -18.27 -10.40 5.34
C PHE A 129 -19.37 -9.48 5.82
N THR A 130 -19.15 -8.86 6.98
CA THR A 130 -20.00 -7.79 7.51
C THR A 130 -19.24 -6.47 7.40
N PRO A 131 -19.73 -5.50 6.60
CA PRO A 131 -19.07 -4.21 6.45
C PRO A 131 -19.05 -3.43 7.76
N THR A 132 -18.05 -2.57 7.91
CA THR A 132 -17.98 -1.63 9.03
C THR A 132 -18.63 -0.32 8.60
N GLU A 133 -19.76 -0.02 9.20
CA GLU A 133 -20.51 1.22 9.00
C GLU A 133 -20.21 2.18 10.16
N VAL A 134 -19.43 3.21 9.91
CA VAL A 134 -19.04 4.21 10.92
C VAL A 134 -19.27 5.64 10.45
N TYR A 135 -19.79 5.81 9.22
CA TYR A 135 -20.08 7.13 8.68
C TYR A 135 -21.37 7.67 9.30
N ASP A 136 -21.25 8.77 10.07
CA ASP A 136 -22.40 9.45 10.65
C ASP A 136 -22.89 10.56 9.71
N SER A 137 -23.97 10.29 9.00
CA SER A 137 -24.61 11.25 8.08
C SER A 137 -25.32 12.42 8.78
N ASN A 138 -25.40 12.42 10.11
CA ASN A 138 -25.97 13.54 10.88
C ASN A 138 -24.93 14.62 11.22
N LEU A 139 -23.65 14.36 10.99
CA LEU A 139 -22.61 15.37 11.13
C LEU A 139 -22.82 16.48 10.10
N SER A 140 -22.62 17.73 10.51
CA SER A 140 -22.46 18.81 9.53
C SER A 140 -21.11 18.69 8.81
N VAL A 141 -21.00 19.31 7.63
CA VAL A 141 -19.73 19.35 6.88
C VAL A 141 -18.63 20.03 7.68
N ASP A 142 -18.94 21.04 8.49
CA ASP A 142 -17.98 21.72 9.36
C ASP A 142 -17.49 20.80 10.49
N GLN A 143 -18.37 19.99 11.08
CA GLN A 143 -17.96 18.99 12.08
C GLN A 143 -17.03 17.93 11.47
N LEU A 144 -17.35 17.45 10.26
CA LEU A 144 -16.50 16.47 9.54
C LEU A 144 -15.14 17.09 9.20
N TYR A 145 -15.12 18.36 8.79
CA TYR A 145 -13.89 19.11 8.54
C TYR A 145 -12.99 19.21 9.78
N GLU A 146 -13.55 19.58 10.94
CA GLU A 146 -12.78 19.67 12.19
C GLU A 146 -12.23 18.29 12.64
N ILE A 147 -13.00 17.22 12.45
CA ILE A 147 -12.52 15.84 12.66
C ILE A 147 -11.35 15.56 11.72
N GLY A 148 -11.46 15.95 10.46
CA GLY A 148 -10.44 15.75 9.44
C GLY A 148 -9.13 16.48 9.75
N LYS A 149 -9.21 17.74 10.16
CA LYS A 149 -8.02 18.53 10.58
C LYS A 149 -7.28 17.85 11.72
N LYS A 150 -8.00 17.41 12.75
CA LYS A 150 -7.39 16.69 13.88
C LYS A 150 -6.72 15.39 13.41
N SER A 151 -7.41 14.61 12.59
CA SER A 151 -6.86 13.38 12.04
C SER A 151 -5.62 13.63 11.16
N PHE A 152 -5.63 14.70 10.38
CA PHE A 152 -4.45 15.13 9.60
C PHE A 152 -3.25 15.44 10.52
N GLU A 153 -3.45 16.26 11.55
CA GLU A 153 -2.39 16.62 12.50
C GLU A 153 -1.80 15.39 13.21
N GLU A 154 -2.65 14.43 13.60
CA GLU A 154 -2.22 13.17 14.23
C GLU A 154 -1.36 12.32 13.29
N ASN A 155 -1.71 12.25 12.01
CA ASN A 155 -1.06 11.37 11.04
C ASN A 155 0.12 12.01 10.28
N ILE A 156 0.04 13.30 9.97
CA ILE A 156 1.01 13.99 9.11
C ILE A 156 1.78 15.07 9.88
N GLY A 157 1.12 15.77 10.81
CA GLY A 157 1.68 16.89 11.54
C GLY A 157 1.19 18.26 11.04
N ASP A 158 1.69 19.32 11.67
CA ASP A 158 1.18 20.68 11.67
C ASP A 158 1.37 21.47 10.36
N SER A 159 1.85 20.94 9.29
CA SER A 159 2.04 21.75 8.09
C SER A 159 1.05 21.35 6.99
N THR A 160 0.20 22.27 6.60
CA THR A 160 -0.70 22.10 5.45
C THR A 160 0.12 21.93 4.17
N LEU A 161 -0.21 20.87 3.40
CA LEU A 161 0.35 20.67 2.05
C LEU A 161 -0.07 21.79 1.09
N TYR A 162 -1.23 22.34 1.36
CA TYR A 162 -1.84 23.45 0.66
C TYR A 162 -2.12 24.54 1.70
N PRO A 163 -1.24 25.58 1.82
CA PRO A 163 -1.61 26.71 2.62
C PRO A 163 -2.84 27.33 1.95
N VAL A 164 -3.98 27.19 2.61
CA VAL A 164 -5.21 27.84 2.18
C VAL A 164 -5.09 29.31 2.58
N GLU A 165 -4.42 30.10 1.76
CA GLU A 165 -4.37 31.54 1.92
C GLU A 165 -5.71 32.19 1.52
N ASP A 166 -6.52 31.47 0.72
CA ASP A 166 -7.82 31.92 0.22
C ASP A 166 -8.80 30.75 0.20
N ASN A 167 -9.73 30.71 1.16
CA ASN A 167 -10.75 29.68 1.26
C ASN A 167 -11.75 29.69 0.09
N ASP A 168 -11.80 30.78 -0.67
CA ASP A 168 -12.69 30.94 -1.81
C ASP A 168 -12.02 30.51 -3.13
N SER A 169 -10.77 30.02 -3.07
CA SER A 169 -10.07 29.47 -4.22
C SER A 169 -10.40 27.99 -4.47
N ILE A 170 -10.23 27.51 -5.69
CA ILE A 170 -10.41 26.09 -6.03
C ILE A 170 -9.45 25.17 -5.26
N GLU A 171 -8.24 25.64 -4.93
CA GLU A 171 -7.29 24.95 -4.07
C GLU A 171 -7.81 24.86 -2.63
N GLY A 172 -8.47 25.91 -2.13
CA GLY A 172 -9.11 25.93 -0.82
C GLY A 172 -10.26 24.94 -0.74
N GLU A 173 -11.14 24.91 -1.73
CA GLU A 173 -12.23 23.93 -1.84
C GLU A 173 -11.69 22.49 -1.93
N LEU A 174 -10.63 22.26 -2.72
CA LEU A 174 -9.96 20.96 -2.82
C LEU A 174 -9.37 20.54 -1.48
N GLY A 175 -8.67 21.44 -0.79
CA GLY A 175 -8.09 21.18 0.53
C GLY A 175 -9.17 20.79 1.54
N ARG A 176 -10.26 21.56 1.57
CA ARG A 176 -11.41 21.29 2.44
C ARG A 176 -12.05 19.91 2.16
N LEU A 177 -12.27 19.56 0.87
CA LEU A 177 -12.79 18.25 0.47
C LEU A 177 -11.90 17.10 0.96
N ILE A 178 -10.57 17.27 0.86
CA ILE A 178 -9.60 16.29 1.34
C ILE A 178 -9.68 16.15 2.87
N ASP A 179 -9.78 17.27 3.59
CA ASP A 179 -9.88 17.24 5.06
C ASP A 179 -11.18 16.59 5.51
N GLU A 180 -12.31 16.91 4.90
CA GLU A 180 -13.60 16.31 5.23
C GLU A 180 -13.59 14.79 4.97
N TYR A 181 -13.26 14.35 3.77
CA TYR A 181 -13.51 12.97 3.36
C TYR A 181 -12.31 12.04 3.51
N LEU A 182 -11.10 12.47 3.11
CA LEU A 182 -9.93 11.62 3.31
C LEU A 182 -9.58 11.52 4.79
N TRP A 183 -9.39 12.67 5.44
CA TRP A 183 -8.93 12.70 6.82
C TRP A 183 -10.06 12.50 7.83
N GLY A 184 -11.24 13.09 7.59
CA GLY A 184 -12.38 13.02 8.49
C GLY A 184 -13.15 11.70 8.39
N ALA A 185 -13.45 11.24 7.18
CA ALA A 185 -14.27 10.05 6.98
C ALA A 185 -13.48 8.75 6.83
N ILE A 186 -12.31 8.77 6.16
CA ILE A 186 -11.55 7.55 5.85
C ILE A 186 -10.50 7.24 6.91
N TYR A 187 -9.64 8.20 7.27
CA TYR A 187 -8.54 7.94 8.21
C TYR A 187 -9.00 7.64 9.64
N THR A 188 -10.21 8.03 10.01
CA THR A 188 -10.84 7.76 11.31
C THR A 188 -11.47 6.37 11.43
N ARG A 189 -11.55 5.60 10.35
CA ARG A 189 -12.13 4.26 10.33
C ARG A 189 -11.25 3.26 11.10
N PRO A 190 -11.84 2.31 11.87
CA PRO A 190 -11.10 1.50 12.85
C PRO A 190 -10.36 0.28 12.26
N ASP A 191 -10.73 -0.20 11.06
CA ASP A 191 -10.29 -1.52 10.58
C ASP A 191 -8.89 -1.54 9.94
N LEU A 192 -8.21 -0.40 9.89
CA LEU A 192 -6.81 -0.29 9.47
C LEU A 192 -6.09 0.73 10.38
N ASP A 193 -5.00 0.30 10.98
CA ASP A 193 -4.21 1.15 11.86
C ASP A 193 -3.44 2.25 11.09
N PRO A 194 -2.98 3.33 11.76
CA PRO A 194 -2.30 4.45 11.11
C PRO A 194 -1.02 4.05 10.36
N GLN A 195 -0.25 3.08 10.85
CA GLN A 195 0.96 2.59 10.20
C GLN A 195 0.62 1.90 8.87
N SER A 196 -0.36 0.99 8.89
CA SER A 196 -0.86 0.31 7.70
C SER A 196 -1.42 1.31 6.67
N ARG A 197 -2.14 2.36 7.11
CA ARG A 197 -2.61 3.45 6.23
C ARG A 197 -1.46 4.19 5.57
N ALA A 198 -0.42 4.54 6.32
CA ALA A 198 0.77 5.20 5.77
C ALA A 198 1.50 4.31 4.76
N ILE A 199 1.64 3.02 5.03
CA ILE A 199 2.24 2.01 4.13
C ILE A 199 1.45 1.93 2.82
N CYS A 200 0.12 1.85 2.88
CA CYS A 200 -0.73 1.81 1.67
C CYS A 200 -0.58 3.08 0.82
N ALA A 201 -0.62 4.25 1.45
CA ALA A 201 -0.47 5.54 0.76
C ALA A 201 0.90 5.67 0.09
N LEU A 202 2.00 5.40 0.81
CA LEU A 202 3.36 5.41 0.26
C LEU A 202 3.52 4.46 -0.91
N SER A 203 2.89 3.28 -0.84
CA SER A 203 2.98 2.26 -1.89
C SER A 203 2.32 2.71 -3.18
N ALA A 204 1.08 3.19 -3.11
CA ALA A 204 0.34 3.68 -4.26
C ALA A 204 1.06 4.88 -4.90
N MET A 205 1.45 5.87 -4.10
CA MET A 205 2.17 7.06 -4.58
C MET A 205 3.49 6.71 -5.27
N THR A 206 4.24 5.76 -4.73
CA THR A 206 5.53 5.35 -5.32
C THR A 206 5.35 4.76 -6.71
N VAL A 207 4.40 3.84 -6.90
CA VAL A 207 4.20 3.20 -8.22
C VAL A 207 3.57 4.13 -9.25
N MET A 208 2.84 5.14 -8.80
CA MET A 208 2.30 6.19 -9.66
C MET A 208 3.34 7.23 -10.08
N GLY A 209 4.55 7.17 -9.51
CA GLY A 209 5.61 8.13 -9.81
C GLY A 209 5.35 9.52 -9.23
N GLN A 210 4.69 9.58 -8.07
CA GLN A 210 4.30 10.84 -7.44
C GLN A 210 5.50 11.67 -6.97
N TYR A 211 5.28 12.94 -6.97
CA TYR A 211 6.25 14.02 -6.84
C TYR A 211 6.97 14.03 -5.49
N ASP A 212 8.25 14.40 -5.50
CA ASP A 212 9.16 14.38 -4.34
C ASP A 212 8.59 15.07 -3.10
N ARG A 213 7.88 16.19 -3.26
CA ARG A 213 7.31 16.95 -2.14
C ARG A 213 6.20 16.16 -1.42
N GLN A 214 5.28 15.54 -2.14
CA GLN A 214 4.17 14.79 -1.57
C GLN A 214 4.65 13.50 -0.92
N ILE A 215 5.58 12.77 -1.57
CA ILE A 215 6.12 11.55 -0.98
C ILE A 215 6.96 11.83 0.26
N ARG A 216 7.71 12.96 0.29
CA ARG A 216 8.43 13.42 1.47
C ARG A 216 7.49 13.56 2.68
N ARG A 217 6.40 14.29 2.52
CA ARG A 217 5.39 14.48 3.57
C ARG A 217 4.81 13.15 4.08
N ARG A 218 4.55 12.23 3.18
CA ARG A 218 4.04 10.90 3.56
C ARG A 218 5.09 10.06 4.28
N ILE A 219 6.38 10.21 3.96
CA ILE A 219 7.49 9.59 4.71
C ILE A 219 7.56 10.17 6.13
N GLU A 220 7.48 11.49 6.27
CA GLU A 220 7.45 12.17 7.56
C GLU A 220 6.23 11.73 8.41
N GLY A 221 5.05 11.66 7.78
CA GLY A 221 3.85 11.12 8.42
C GLY A 221 3.97 9.66 8.83
N ALA A 222 4.55 8.82 7.97
CA ALA A 222 4.80 7.41 8.30
C ALA A 222 5.70 7.25 9.53
N LEU A 223 6.77 8.04 9.61
CA LEU A 223 7.65 8.09 10.80
C LEU A 223 6.87 8.53 12.04
N ARG A 224 6.02 9.56 11.92
CA ARG A 224 5.19 10.08 13.01
C ARG A 224 4.26 9.02 13.59
N VAL A 225 3.63 8.20 12.75
CA VAL A 225 2.73 7.12 13.19
C VAL A 225 3.47 5.84 13.58
N GLY A 226 4.81 5.86 13.59
CA GLY A 226 5.65 4.78 14.12
C GLY A 226 6.13 3.76 13.09
N VAL A 227 5.99 4.01 11.78
CA VAL A 227 6.69 3.20 10.77
C VAL A 227 8.18 3.53 10.84
N THR A 228 9.00 2.53 11.03
CA THR A 228 10.45 2.73 11.20
C THR A 228 11.15 3.08 9.87
N PRO A 229 12.30 3.79 9.92
CA PRO A 229 13.12 4.04 8.73
C PRO A 229 13.43 2.77 7.94
N LYS A 230 13.72 1.67 8.63
CA LYS A 230 13.99 0.36 8.01
C LYS A 230 12.77 -0.17 7.25
N GLU A 231 11.58 -0.11 7.82
CA GLU A 231 10.35 -0.57 7.17
C GLU A 231 10.02 0.29 5.93
N ILE A 232 10.22 1.61 6.00
CA ILE A 232 10.07 2.51 4.86
C ILE A 232 11.03 2.13 3.72
N MET A 233 12.30 1.85 4.03
CA MET A 233 13.28 1.42 3.04
C MET A 233 12.93 0.06 2.44
N GLU A 234 12.45 -0.89 3.25
CA GLU A 234 12.00 -2.21 2.82
C GLU A 234 10.74 -2.12 1.93
N LEU A 235 9.81 -1.19 2.23
CA LEU A 235 8.65 -0.92 1.39
C LEU A 235 9.09 -0.47 -0.01
N PHE A 236 9.97 0.52 -0.11
CA PHE A 236 10.44 1.00 -1.41
C PHE A 236 11.28 -0.04 -2.15
N PHE A 237 12.07 -0.83 -1.43
CA PHE A 237 12.80 -1.96 -2.01
C PHE A 237 11.84 -3.04 -2.53
N HIS A 238 10.74 -3.30 -1.81
CA HIS A 238 9.71 -4.25 -2.23
C HIS A 238 9.06 -3.86 -3.57
N LEU A 239 8.85 -2.57 -3.81
CA LEU A 239 8.20 -2.05 -5.00
C LEU A 239 9.06 -2.09 -6.28
N ILE A 240 10.36 -2.41 -6.20
CA ILE A 240 11.28 -2.41 -7.36
C ILE A 240 10.73 -3.22 -8.54
N LEU A 241 10.14 -4.39 -8.27
CA LEU A 241 9.62 -5.28 -9.31
C LEU A 241 8.09 -5.18 -9.50
N TYR A 242 7.41 -4.31 -8.75
CA TYR A 242 6.00 -3.99 -8.94
C TYR A 242 5.79 -2.64 -9.63
N GLY A 243 6.51 -1.61 -9.21
CA GLY A 243 6.40 -0.24 -9.72
C GLY A 243 7.56 0.20 -10.61
N GLY A 244 8.54 -0.68 -10.80
CA GLY A 244 9.77 -0.36 -11.53
C GLY A 244 10.85 0.29 -10.65
N TYR A 245 12.12 0.02 -10.98
CA TYR A 245 13.25 0.42 -10.14
C TYR A 245 13.47 1.95 -10.09
N ILE A 246 13.07 2.69 -11.11
CA ILE A 246 13.24 4.15 -11.16
C ILE A 246 12.43 4.83 -10.07
N ASN A 247 11.14 4.50 -9.96
CA ASN A 247 10.25 5.07 -8.94
C ASN A 247 10.72 4.71 -7.52
N SER A 248 11.05 3.43 -7.30
CA SER A 248 11.57 2.96 -6.01
C SER A 248 12.88 3.66 -5.64
N ARG A 249 13.81 3.82 -6.59
CA ARG A 249 15.08 4.51 -6.36
C ARG A 249 14.89 5.99 -6.00
N THR A 250 13.95 6.66 -6.65
CA THR A 250 13.58 8.05 -6.34
C THR A 250 13.02 8.14 -4.92
N ALA A 251 12.07 7.28 -4.56
CA ALA A 251 11.49 7.24 -3.22
C ALA A 251 12.55 6.96 -2.13
N ILE A 252 13.47 6.03 -2.37
CA ILE A 252 14.60 5.73 -1.47
C ILE A 252 15.49 6.97 -1.27
N ARG A 253 15.76 7.73 -2.33
CA ARG A 253 16.57 8.96 -2.24
C ARG A 253 15.87 10.02 -1.38
N VAL A 254 14.56 10.22 -1.56
CA VAL A 254 13.78 11.16 -0.74
C VAL A 254 13.76 10.71 0.73
N ALA A 255 13.55 9.41 0.98
CA ALA A 255 13.56 8.87 2.35
C ALA A 255 14.90 9.12 3.05
N ARG A 256 16.02 8.86 2.37
CA ARG A 256 17.35 9.14 2.93
C ARG A 256 17.56 10.61 3.30
N SER A 257 17.07 11.54 2.47
CA SER A 257 17.13 12.98 2.79
C SER A 257 16.35 13.28 4.08
N VAL A 258 15.11 12.77 4.19
CA VAL A 258 14.29 12.94 5.40
C VAL A 258 14.99 12.35 6.62
N PHE A 259 15.54 11.13 6.51
CA PHE A 259 16.21 10.49 7.64
C PHE A 259 17.45 11.26 8.09
N THR A 260 18.27 11.75 7.15
CA THR A 260 19.45 12.56 7.45
C THR A 260 19.06 13.85 8.16
N GLU A 261 18.03 14.56 7.70
CA GLU A 261 17.55 15.80 8.29
C GLU A 261 16.99 15.60 9.72
N GLN A 262 16.41 14.43 9.98
CA GLN A 262 15.87 14.06 11.29
C GLN A 262 16.87 13.30 12.18
N GLY A 263 18.11 13.09 11.74
CA GLY A 263 19.14 12.36 12.50
C GLY A 263 18.83 10.87 12.68
N LEU A 264 18.05 10.27 11.76
CA LEU A 264 17.65 8.87 11.80
C LEU A 264 18.59 8.01 10.93
N SER A 265 18.82 6.75 11.34
CA SER A 265 19.50 5.71 10.56
C SER A 265 18.51 4.65 10.09
N ALA A 266 18.70 4.14 8.84
CA ALA A 266 17.86 3.10 8.25
C ALA A 266 18.61 1.76 8.14
#